data_435e57d136dafd5f621854f201fcac6a
#
_entry.id   435e57d136dafd5f621854f201fcac6a
#
_cell.length_a   1.000
_cell.length_b   1.000
_cell.length_c   1.000
_cell.angle_alpha   90.00
_cell.angle_beta   90.00
_cell.angle_gamma   90.00
#
_symmetry.space_group_name_H-M   'P 1'
#
loop_
_entity.id
_entity.type
_entity.pdbx_description
1 polymer ?
#
loop_
_entity_poly.entity_id
_entity_poly.type
_entity_poly.pdbx_seq_one_letter_code
_entity_poly.pdbx_strand_id
1 'polypeptide(L)'
;PDHCQTLLETLERYPNCKMVGNATTFRMFEQFYNTPKPEQYHQIKEGDEICLGKHTLVSYTMPMVHWPEVTCTYEKSTGTLFSADAFGTFGTVNGNIFADQTDFVATYEEEARRYYTNIVGKYGPQVQNALRKISSLDIKRIAPLHGPIWRTPETIEYILHKYLHWSSYTAEKKGVVIAFGSMYGNTRAIAQQLAKQLSKRGVTDIKIYDVSKTNPSYIIADAWKYTNLVTIAPTYNLNLYLTMENFIHELKALNFQNHKVSIIGNHSWASAAMKTMVAHFENDFKDIEIVSQPLDIKSSLKEEDIPLIEKMADDIKASIDAQEIK
;
A
#
# COMPACT_ATOMS: atom_id res chain seq x y z
N PRO A 1 14.17 -1.12 13.66
CA PRO A 1 15.19 -0.22 14.20
C PRO A 1 14.67 1.15 14.59
N ASP A 2 13.70 1.70 13.83
CA ASP A 2 13.13 3.04 14.03
C ASP A 2 12.36 3.18 15.36
N HIS A 3 11.85 2.09 15.92
CA HIS A 3 11.14 2.07 17.20
C HIS A 3 11.98 1.58 18.38
N CYS A 4 13.26 1.25 18.20
CA CYS A 4 14.11 0.73 19.29
C CYS A 4 15.44 1.47 19.46
N GLN A 5 15.58 2.65 18.86
CA GLN A 5 16.85 3.39 18.81
C GLN A 5 17.41 3.71 20.21
N THR A 6 16.56 4.05 21.19
CA THR A 6 16.97 4.37 22.56
C THR A 6 16.91 3.16 23.52
N LEU A 7 16.58 1.97 23.00
CA LEU A 7 16.39 0.79 23.84
C LEU A 7 17.69 0.35 24.51
N LEU A 8 18.83 0.42 23.79
CA LEU A 8 20.14 0.07 24.35
C LEU A 8 20.52 0.99 25.51
N GLU A 9 20.36 2.31 25.36
CA GLU A 9 20.61 3.29 26.41
C GLU A 9 19.72 3.04 27.64
N THR A 10 18.45 2.64 27.39
CA THR A 10 17.50 2.28 28.45
C THR A 10 17.98 1.06 29.24
N LEU A 11 18.44 0.01 28.54
CA LEU A 11 18.96 -1.20 29.18
C LEU A 11 20.26 -0.93 29.96
N GLU A 12 21.11 -0.02 29.49
CA GLU A 12 22.33 0.40 30.20
C GLU A 12 22.03 1.21 31.47
N ARG A 13 21.08 2.15 31.33
CA ARG A 13 20.68 3.02 32.45
C ARG A 13 19.93 2.27 33.56
N TYR A 14 19.18 1.22 33.16
CA TYR A 14 18.35 0.42 34.06
C TYR A 14 18.71 -1.07 34.00
N PRO A 15 19.78 -1.52 34.72
CA PRO A 15 20.30 -2.88 34.63
C PRO A 15 19.27 -3.98 34.97
N ASN A 16 18.28 -3.63 35.81
CA ASN A 16 17.20 -4.56 36.18
C ASN A 16 16.03 -4.56 35.19
N CYS A 17 16.04 -3.71 34.20
CA CYS A 17 15.03 -3.69 33.16
C CYS A 17 15.19 -4.89 32.22
N LYS A 18 14.06 -5.46 31.77
CA LYS A 18 14.06 -6.55 30.80
C LYS A 18 13.48 -6.06 29.47
N MET A 19 14.14 -6.40 28.39
CA MET A 19 13.58 -6.30 27.04
C MET A 19 12.72 -7.54 26.79
N VAL A 20 11.44 -7.31 26.45
CA VAL A 20 10.48 -8.38 26.12
C VAL A 20 10.37 -8.51 24.60
N GLY A 21 10.48 -9.72 24.09
CA GLY A 21 10.36 -9.98 22.66
C GLY A 21 10.43 -11.47 22.34
N ASN A 22 10.15 -11.83 21.09
CA ASN A 22 10.36 -13.19 20.63
C ASN A 22 11.84 -13.45 20.25
N ALA A 23 12.19 -14.69 19.94
CA ALA A 23 13.58 -15.05 19.61
C ALA A 23 14.11 -14.29 18.37
N THR A 24 13.25 -13.95 17.41
CA THR A 24 13.63 -13.19 16.21
C THR A 24 13.90 -11.72 16.57
N THR A 25 13.12 -11.15 17.49
CA THR A 25 13.35 -9.78 18.02
C THR A 25 14.77 -9.65 18.57
N PHE A 26 15.21 -10.56 19.43
CA PHE A 26 16.54 -10.50 20.01
C PHE A 26 17.65 -10.67 18.98
N ARG A 27 17.52 -11.65 18.08
CA ARG A 27 18.48 -11.86 17.00
C ARG A 27 18.63 -10.60 16.13
N MET A 28 17.52 -9.95 15.78
CA MET A 28 17.55 -8.73 14.96
C MET A 28 18.11 -7.54 15.75
N PHE A 29 17.76 -7.40 17.02
CA PHE A 29 18.31 -6.37 17.89
C PHE A 29 19.85 -6.46 17.94
N GLU A 30 20.41 -7.65 18.13
CA GLU A 30 21.84 -7.89 18.14
C GLU A 30 22.52 -7.55 16.80
N GLN A 31 21.85 -7.78 15.68
CA GLN A 31 22.36 -7.40 14.35
C GLN A 31 22.53 -5.88 14.18
N PHE A 32 21.65 -5.09 14.79
CA PHE A 32 21.72 -3.63 14.69
C PHE A 32 22.65 -2.99 15.71
N TYR A 33 22.72 -3.54 16.91
CA TYR A 33 23.40 -2.88 18.04
C TYR A 33 24.69 -3.58 18.47
N ASN A 34 24.97 -4.76 17.97
CA ASN A 34 26.20 -5.54 18.25
C ASN A 34 26.57 -5.59 19.75
N THR A 35 25.58 -5.58 20.63
CA THR A 35 25.77 -5.54 22.09
C THR A 35 24.78 -6.50 22.75
N PRO A 36 25.04 -7.83 22.70
CA PRO A 36 24.14 -8.79 23.29
C PRO A 36 24.10 -8.60 24.82
N LYS A 37 22.88 -8.54 25.36
CA LYS A 37 22.58 -8.50 26.80
C LYS A 37 21.58 -9.60 27.16
N PRO A 38 21.91 -10.85 26.95
CA PRO A 38 20.96 -11.98 27.11
C PRO A 38 20.38 -12.06 28.53
N GLU A 39 21.11 -11.59 29.53
CA GLU A 39 20.64 -11.49 30.93
C GLU A 39 19.46 -10.51 31.11
N GLN A 40 19.30 -9.56 30.18
CA GLN A 40 18.18 -8.63 30.17
C GLN A 40 17.06 -9.03 29.19
N TYR A 41 17.15 -10.19 28.53
CA TYR A 41 16.12 -10.67 27.63
C TYR A 41 15.04 -11.45 28.37
N HIS A 42 13.77 -11.15 28.07
CA HIS A 42 12.63 -11.91 28.47
C HIS A 42 11.90 -12.41 27.21
N GLN A 43 12.21 -13.65 26.84
CA GLN A 43 11.65 -14.23 25.61
C GLN A 43 10.21 -14.65 25.82
N ILE A 44 9.35 -14.26 24.87
CA ILE A 44 7.94 -14.60 24.82
C ILE A 44 7.60 -15.36 23.53
N LYS A 45 6.45 -16.05 23.57
CA LYS A 45 5.83 -16.75 22.44
C LYS A 45 4.39 -16.30 22.28
N GLU A 46 3.73 -16.83 21.25
CA GLU A 46 2.29 -16.65 21.02
C GLU A 46 1.48 -17.05 22.27
N GLY A 47 0.64 -16.15 22.75
CA GLY A 47 -0.23 -16.37 23.87
C GLY A 47 0.41 -16.23 25.25
N ASP A 48 1.71 -15.96 25.36
CA ASP A 48 2.35 -15.74 26.66
C ASP A 48 1.78 -14.50 27.34
N GLU A 49 1.59 -14.63 28.65
CA GLU A 49 1.06 -13.56 29.51
C GLU A 49 2.12 -12.99 30.43
N ILE A 50 2.14 -11.67 30.55
CA ILE A 50 2.99 -10.95 31.52
C ILE A 50 2.06 -10.20 32.48
N CYS A 51 2.07 -10.61 33.74
CA CYS A 51 1.32 -9.93 34.79
C CYS A 51 2.13 -8.75 35.37
N LEU A 52 1.56 -7.57 35.29
CA LEU A 52 2.10 -6.32 35.85
C LEU A 52 1.26 -5.88 37.07
N GLY A 53 0.71 -6.80 37.81
CA GLY A 53 -0.19 -6.54 38.94
C GLY A 53 -1.62 -6.29 38.45
N LYS A 54 -2.02 -5.03 38.29
CA LYS A 54 -3.37 -4.65 37.81
C LYS A 54 -3.58 -4.94 36.32
N HIS A 55 -2.51 -4.98 35.55
CA HIS A 55 -2.55 -5.15 34.09
C HIS A 55 -1.95 -6.50 33.69
N THR A 56 -2.55 -7.16 32.71
CA THR A 56 -2.02 -8.39 32.12
C THR A 56 -1.86 -8.20 30.62
N LEU A 57 -0.64 -8.36 30.14
CA LEU A 57 -0.28 -8.27 28.74
C LEU A 57 -0.27 -9.66 28.10
N VAL A 58 -0.88 -9.82 26.94
CA VAL A 58 -0.88 -11.05 26.15
C VAL A 58 -0.21 -10.80 24.79
N SER A 59 0.66 -11.69 24.39
CA SER A 59 1.46 -11.57 23.18
C SER A 59 0.79 -12.27 21.99
N TYR A 60 0.64 -11.57 20.86
CA TYR A 60 0.14 -12.10 19.60
C TYR A 60 1.17 -11.87 18.50
N THR A 61 1.82 -12.93 18.02
CA THR A 61 2.80 -12.81 16.95
C THR A 61 2.11 -12.56 15.61
N MET A 62 2.57 -11.55 14.87
CA MET A 62 2.05 -11.15 13.56
C MET A 62 3.20 -11.02 12.55
N PRO A 63 3.91 -12.13 12.24
CA PRO A 63 5.10 -12.09 11.40
C PRO A 63 4.76 -11.51 10.03
N MET A 64 5.67 -10.66 9.52
CA MET A 64 5.56 -9.94 8.25
C MET A 64 4.43 -8.88 8.20
N VAL A 65 3.93 -8.43 9.34
CA VAL A 65 3.05 -7.24 9.40
C VAL A 65 3.76 -6.09 10.14
N HIS A 66 4.87 -5.42 9.62
CA HIS A 66 5.38 -5.85 8.31
C HIS A 66 6.78 -6.54 8.39
N TRP A 67 7.35 -6.72 9.56
CA TRP A 67 8.63 -7.37 9.81
C TRP A 67 8.45 -8.79 10.42
N PRO A 68 9.46 -9.68 10.32
CA PRO A 68 9.30 -11.09 10.72
C PRO A 68 9.10 -11.29 12.23
N GLU A 69 9.57 -10.37 13.08
CA GLU A 69 9.49 -10.44 14.54
C GLU A 69 8.25 -9.78 15.14
N VAL A 70 7.42 -9.13 14.33
CA VAL A 70 6.29 -8.32 14.82
C VAL A 70 5.42 -9.11 15.79
N THR A 71 5.20 -8.49 16.94
CA THR A 71 4.32 -8.97 18.00
C THR A 71 3.42 -7.83 18.45
N CYS A 72 2.11 -8.05 18.37
CA CYS A 72 1.13 -7.17 19.00
C CYS A 72 0.95 -7.57 20.46
N THR A 73 0.67 -6.60 21.32
CA THR A 73 0.42 -6.82 22.73
C THR A 73 -1.00 -6.40 23.09
N TYR A 74 -1.78 -7.32 23.65
CA TYR A 74 -3.13 -7.03 24.12
C TYR A 74 -3.15 -6.89 25.63
N GLU A 75 -3.60 -5.75 26.13
CA GLU A 75 -3.77 -5.50 27.56
C GLU A 75 -5.23 -5.81 27.94
N LYS A 76 -5.40 -6.82 28.81
CA LYS A 76 -6.71 -7.43 29.12
C LYS A 76 -7.65 -6.50 29.88
N SER A 77 -7.14 -5.68 30.83
CA SER A 77 -7.99 -4.91 31.73
C SER A 77 -8.65 -3.70 31.07
N THR A 78 -8.02 -3.14 30.05
CA THR A 78 -8.53 -1.98 29.30
C THR A 78 -9.02 -2.35 27.88
N GLY A 79 -8.76 -3.57 27.43
CA GLY A 79 -9.04 -3.99 26.06
C GLY A 79 -8.18 -3.27 25.02
N THR A 80 -6.94 -2.89 25.39
CA THR A 80 -6.05 -2.15 24.49
C THR A 80 -5.15 -3.09 23.71
N LEU A 81 -5.21 -3.00 22.38
CA LEU A 81 -4.28 -3.66 21.46
C LEU A 81 -3.18 -2.67 21.05
N PHE A 82 -1.93 -2.91 21.48
CA PHE A 82 -0.74 -2.25 20.96
C PHE A 82 -0.32 -3.02 19.70
N SER A 83 -0.60 -2.44 18.55
CA SER A 83 -0.60 -3.17 17.28
C SER A 83 0.70 -3.08 16.49
N ALA A 84 1.77 -2.56 17.09
CA ALA A 84 2.98 -2.18 16.37
C ALA A 84 2.62 -1.23 15.19
N ASP A 85 3.11 -1.49 13.99
CA ASP A 85 2.85 -0.64 12.82
C ASP A 85 1.47 -0.88 12.18
N ALA A 86 0.82 -2.00 12.50
CA ALA A 86 -0.50 -2.28 11.96
C ALA A 86 -1.52 -1.20 12.37
N PHE A 87 -2.40 -0.84 11.43
CA PHE A 87 -3.42 0.20 11.59
C PHE A 87 -2.88 1.63 11.68
N GLY A 88 -1.60 1.81 11.33
CA GLY A 88 -0.94 3.11 11.29
C GLY A 88 -1.22 3.92 10.02
N THR A 89 -0.76 5.18 10.02
CA THR A 89 -0.84 6.09 8.88
C THR A 89 0.48 6.83 8.69
N PHE A 90 0.75 7.31 7.49
CA PHE A 90 1.70 8.39 7.28
C PHE A 90 1.12 9.73 7.79
N GLY A 91 1.96 10.74 7.84
CA GLY A 91 1.59 12.07 8.27
C GLY A 91 1.81 12.31 9.76
N THR A 92 1.55 13.54 10.19
CA THR A 92 1.76 14.02 11.55
C THR A 92 0.43 14.14 12.29
N VAL A 93 0.40 13.64 13.53
CA VAL A 93 -0.76 13.85 14.41
C VAL A 93 -0.66 15.28 14.99
N ASN A 94 -1.58 16.15 14.59
CA ASN A 94 -1.59 17.57 14.94
C ASN A 94 -2.50 17.84 16.16
N GLY A 95 -1.96 17.56 17.36
CA GLY A 95 -2.63 17.89 18.62
C GLY A 95 -3.63 16.83 19.11
N ASN A 96 -4.56 16.38 18.27
CA ASN A 96 -5.48 15.32 18.61
C ASN A 96 -4.91 13.96 18.25
N ILE A 97 -4.68 13.13 19.25
CA ILE A 97 -4.08 11.79 19.07
C ILE A 97 -5.12 10.69 18.80
N PHE A 98 -6.40 11.01 18.88
CA PHE A 98 -7.48 10.04 18.70
C PHE A 98 -8.21 10.26 17.36
N ALA A 99 -8.49 9.17 16.67
CA ALA A 99 -9.14 9.21 15.36
C ALA A 99 -10.55 9.85 15.40
N ASP A 100 -11.30 9.65 16.48
CA ASP A 100 -12.63 10.22 16.70
C ASP A 100 -12.64 11.73 16.97
N GLN A 101 -11.49 12.34 17.22
CA GLN A 101 -11.35 13.79 17.44
C GLN A 101 -10.97 14.57 16.17
N THR A 102 -10.88 13.88 15.04
CA THR A 102 -10.56 14.46 13.73
C THR A 102 -11.56 13.95 12.71
N ASP A 103 -11.74 14.67 11.60
CA ASP A 103 -12.35 14.07 10.40
C ASP A 103 -11.31 13.15 9.76
N PHE A 104 -11.27 11.89 10.25
CA PHE A 104 -10.28 10.92 9.82
C PHE A 104 -10.34 10.68 8.31
N VAL A 105 -11.53 10.54 7.75
CA VAL A 105 -11.73 10.25 6.33
C VAL A 105 -11.14 11.37 5.46
N ALA A 106 -11.43 12.62 5.81
CA ALA A 106 -10.90 13.75 5.06
C ALA A 106 -9.39 13.99 5.27
N THR A 107 -8.87 13.63 6.45
CA THR A 107 -7.51 14.01 6.86
C THR A 107 -6.49 12.89 6.66
N TYR A 108 -6.85 11.65 6.99
CA TYR A 108 -5.88 10.56 7.13
C TYR A 108 -6.17 9.33 6.25
N GLU A 109 -7.36 9.14 5.68
CA GLU A 109 -7.68 7.90 4.95
C GLU A 109 -6.73 7.66 3.76
N GLU A 110 -6.41 8.71 2.99
CA GLU A 110 -5.47 8.60 1.86
C GLU A 110 -4.06 8.24 2.35
N GLU A 111 -3.62 8.82 3.47
CA GLU A 111 -2.32 8.54 4.07
C GLU A 111 -2.27 7.16 4.75
N ALA A 112 -3.38 6.69 5.31
CA ALA A 112 -3.51 5.33 5.84
C ALA A 112 -3.44 4.28 4.71
N ARG A 113 -4.13 4.51 3.59
CA ARG A 113 -4.04 3.66 2.39
C ARG A 113 -2.62 3.68 1.85
N ARG A 114 -1.99 4.85 1.72
CA ARG A 114 -0.62 4.99 1.24
C ARG A 114 0.36 4.27 2.16
N TYR A 115 0.19 4.38 3.48
CA TYR A 115 0.96 3.62 4.46
C TYR A 115 0.79 2.10 4.24
N TYR A 116 -0.47 1.63 4.24
CA TYR A 116 -0.76 0.21 4.04
C TYR A 116 -0.13 -0.34 2.76
N THR A 117 -0.42 0.28 1.62
CA THR A 117 -0.02 -0.24 0.30
C THR A 117 1.50 -0.30 0.13
N ASN A 118 2.24 0.69 0.65
CA ASN A 118 3.68 0.78 0.47
C ASN A 118 4.48 0.04 1.55
N ILE A 119 3.94 -0.13 2.75
CA ILE A 119 4.64 -0.76 3.88
C ILE A 119 4.19 -2.21 4.07
N VAL A 120 2.90 -2.46 4.00
CA VAL A 120 2.28 -3.77 4.33
C VAL A 120 1.75 -4.50 3.10
N GLY A 121 1.51 -3.81 1.98
CA GLY A 121 0.77 -4.30 0.81
C GLY A 121 1.23 -5.65 0.26
N LYS A 122 2.55 -5.93 0.27
CA LYS A 122 3.09 -7.24 -0.13
C LYS A 122 2.51 -8.41 0.67
N TYR A 123 2.12 -8.17 1.91
CA TYR A 123 1.84 -9.20 2.93
C TYR A 123 0.35 -9.39 3.22
N GLY A 124 -0.54 -9.20 2.24
CA GLY A 124 -1.99 -9.36 2.39
C GLY A 124 -2.41 -10.66 3.10
N PRO A 125 -1.92 -11.86 2.69
CA PRO A 125 -2.24 -13.11 3.39
C PRO A 125 -1.84 -13.12 4.87
N GLN A 126 -0.71 -12.50 5.23
CA GLN A 126 -0.26 -12.38 6.61
C GLN A 126 -1.15 -11.44 7.41
N VAL A 127 -1.58 -10.31 6.80
CA VAL A 127 -2.57 -9.40 7.39
C VAL A 127 -3.90 -10.11 7.64
N GLN A 128 -4.42 -10.87 6.67
CA GLN A 128 -5.64 -11.67 6.83
C GLN A 128 -5.51 -12.65 8.01
N ASN A 129 -4.33 -13.28 8.17
CA ASN A 129 -4.06 -14.16 9.27
C ASN A 129 -4.01 -13.42 10.62
N ALA A 130 -3.35 -12.26 10.66
CA ALA A 130 -3.30 -11.41 11.85
C ALA A 130 -4.70 -10.95 12.29
N LEU A 131 -5.54 -10.51 11.36
CA LEU A 131 -6.93 -10.12 11.63
C LEU A 131 -7.75 -11.27 12.22
N ARG A 132 -7.59 -12.51 11.69
CA ARG A 132 -8.26 -13.69 12.27
C ARG A 132 -7.81 -13.96 13.71
N LYS A 133 -6.53 -13.79 14.03
CA LYS A 133 -6.03 -14.01 15.41
C LYS A 133 -6.67 -13.07 16.42
N ILE A 134 -6.85 -11.80 16.05
CA ILE A 134 -7.41 -10.80 16.97
C ILE A 134 -8.94 -10.71 16.95
N SER A 135 -9.61 -11.43 16.04
CA SER A 135 -11.08 -11.32 15.86
C SER A 135 -11.90 -11.76 17.09
N SER A 136 -11.32 -12.58 17.97
CA SER A 136 -11.97 -13.03 19.22
C SER A 136 -11.71 -12.11 20.40
N LEU A 137 -10.88 -11.07 20.26
CA LEU A 137 -10.53 -10.16 21.34
C LEU A 137 -11.57 -9.06 21.49
N ASP A 138 -11.89 -8.71 22.74
CA ASP A 138 -12.74 -7.57 23.06
C ASP A 138 -11.92 -6.27 23.01
N ILE A 139 -11.61 -5.81 21.78
CA ILE A 139 -10.78 -4.66 21.56
C ILE A 139 -11.58 -3.36 21.80
N LYS A 140 -11.18 -2.60 22.81
CA LYS A 140 -11.73 -1.28 23.13
C LYS A 140 -10.87 -0.14 22.61
N ARG A 141 -9.61 -0.42 22.23
CA ARG A 141 -8.66 0.55 21.73
C ARG A 141 -7.59 -0.14 20.89
N ILE A 142 -7.20 0.47 19.78
CA ILE A 142 -6.00 0.11 19.03
C ILE A 142 -5.02 1.28 19.10
N ALA A 143 -3.80 1.00 19.57
CA ALA A 143 -2.73 1.98 19.70
C ALA A 143 -1.56 1.58 18.78
N PRO A 144 -1.53 2.09 17.53
CA PRO A 144 -0.45 1.86 16.59
C PRO A 144 0.77 2.73 16.94
N LEU A 145 1.93 2.40 16.36
CA LEU A 145 3.16 3.19 16.49
C LEU A 145 3.15 4.45 15.60
N HIS A 146 2.33 4.46 14.56
CA HIS A 146 2.15 5.58 13.62
C HIS A 146 0.69 6.00 13.54
N GLY A 147 0.44 7.31 13.41
CA GLY A 147 -0.92 7.84 13.24
C GLY A 147 -1.76 7.89 14.52
N PRO A 148 -3.10 8.01 14.38
CA PRO A 148 -3.98 8.18 15.53
C PRO A 148 -4.31 6.88 16.26
N ILE A 149 -4.74 7.01 17.51
CA ILE A 149 -5.30 5.92 18.32
C ILE A 149 -6.79 5.75 17.99
N TRP A 150 -7.21 4.52 17.77
CA TRP A 150 -8.60 4.13 17.53
C TRP A 150 -9.23 3.70 18.84
N ARG A 151 -10.35 4.32 19.26
CA ARG A 151 -10.93 4.08 20.59
C ARG A 151 -12.46 4.03 20.67
N THR A 152 -13.16 4.29 19.57
CA THR A 152 -14.61 4.10 19.51
C THR A 152 -14.94 2.88 18.67
N PRO A 153 -16.09 2.20 18.92
CA PRO A 153 -16.48 1.05 18.11
C PRO A 153 -16.45 1.36 16.60
N GLU A 154 -16.96 2.53 16.21
CA GLU A 154 -17.06 2.95 14.81
C GLU A 154 -15.67 3.12 14.16
N THR A 155 -14.73 3.75 14.87
CA THR A 155 -13.39 3.98 14.34
C THR A 155 -12.56 2.70 14.29
N ILE A 156 -12.74 1.80 15.27
CA ILE A 156 -12.09 0.48 15.29
C ILE A 156 -12.62 -0.38 14.14
N GLU A 157 -13.95 -0.49 14.00
CA GLU A 157 -14.57 -1.25 12.91
C GLU A 157 -14.12 -0.70 11.55
N TYR A 158 -14.08 0.62 11.39
CA TYR A 158 -13.63 1.28 10.18
C TYR A 158 -12.22 0.82 9.75
N ILE A 159 -11.22 0.93 10.64
CA ILE A 159 -9.85 0.60 10.26
C ILE A 159 -9.62 -0.90 10.07
N LEU A 160 -10.29 -1.74 10.87
CA LEU A 160 -10.28 -3.20 10.69
C LEU A 160 -10.86 -3.59 9.32
N HIS A 161 -11.99 -2.98 8.93
CA HIS A 161 -12.61 -3.19 7.63
C HIS A 161 -11.70 -2.74 6.48
N LYS A 162 -11.03 -1.58 6.60
CA LYS A 162 -10.05 -1.12 5.61
C LYS A 162 -8.88 -2.10 5.45
N TYR A 163 -8.31 -2.57 6.54
CA TYR A 163 -7.23 -3.56 6.49
C TYR A 163 -7.68 -4.90 5.89
N LEU A 164 -8.88 -5.36 6.22
CA LEU A 164 -9.47 -6.56 5.61
C LEU A 164 -9.63 -6.40 4.10
N HIS A 165 -10.13 -5.24 3.66
CA HIS A 165 -10.34 -4.92 2.25
C HIS A 165 -9.02 -4.78 1.50
N TRP A 166 -8.09 -3.95 1.96
CA TRP A 166 -6.80 -3.73 1.29
C TRP A 166 -5.98 -5.01 1.17
N SER A 167 -6.03 -5.88 2.19
CA SER A 167 -5.31 -7.16 2.20
C SER A 167 -5.91 -8.22 1.28
N SER A 168 -7.11 -8.01 0.75
CA SER A 168 -7.72 -8.82 -0.29
C SER A 168 -7.33 -8.42 -1.71
N TYR A 169 -6.57 -7.32 -1.86
CA TYR A 169 -6.16 -6.74 -3.15
C TYR A 169 -7.34 -6.36 -4.06
N THR A 170 -8.49 -6.03 -3.48
CA THR A 170 -9.67 -5.57 -4.23
C THR A 170 -9.74 -4.05 -4.25
N ALA A 171 -10.18 -3.49 -5.36
CA ALA A 171 -10.35 -2.06 -5.48
C ALA A 171 -11.48 -1.54 -4.58
N GLU A 172 -11.29 -0.35 -3.99
CA GLU A 172 -12.31 0.30 -3.13
C GLU A 172 -13.36 1.05 -3.93
N LYS A 173 -13.00 1.49 -5.14
CA LYS A 173 -13.83 2.43 -5.89
C LYS A 173 -13.70 2.22 -7.41
N LYS A 174 -14.81 2.34 -8.12
CA LYS A 174 -14.82 2.42 -9.59
C LYS A 174 -14.08 3.67 -10.04
N GLY A 175 -13.13 3.53 -10.96
CA GLY A 175 -12.36 4.65 -11.47
C GLY A 175 -11.08 4.21 -12.17
N VAL A 176 -10.27 5.16 -12.55
CA VAL A 176 -9.05 4.91 -13.32
C VAL A 176 -7.89 5.79 -12.87
N VAL A 177 -6.73 5.18 -12.74
CA VAL A 177 -5.45 5.87 -12.61
C VAL A 177 -4.73 5.84 -13.94
N ILE A 178 -4.33 6.99 -14.45
CA ILE A 178 -3.51 7.15 -15.65
C ILE A 178 -2.10 7.56 -15.20
N ALA A 179 -1.17 6.61 -15.20
CA ALA A 179 0.23 6.83 -14.90
C ALA A 179 1.00 7.00 -16.22
N PHE A 180 1.62 8.16 -16.43
CA PHE A 180 2.37 8.40 -17.65
C PHE A 180 3.79 8.90 -17.39
N GLY A 181 4.75 8.48 -18.24
CA GLY A 181 6.07 9.06 -18.32
C GLY A 181 6.18 9.91 -19.59
N SER A 182 6.79 11.10 -19.54
CA SER A 182 6.89 11.97 -20.72
C SER A 182 8.21 12.76 -20.75
N MET A 183 8.91 12.69 -21.88
CA MET A 183 10.12 13.49 -22.13
C MET A 183 9.78 14.85 -22.78
N TYR A 184 9.02 14.83 -23.87
CA TYR A 184 8.74 16.01 -24.70
C TYR A 184 7.27 16.46 -24.69
N GLY A 185 6.42 15.84 -23.86
CA GLY A 185 5.00 16.17 -23.76
C GLY A 185 4.06 15.31 -24.61
N ASN A 186 4.57 14.47 -25.51
CA ASN A 186 3.72 13.64 -26.39
C ASN A 186 2.86 12.65 -25.61
N THR A 187 3.43 11.84 -24.73
CA THR A 187 2.70 10.91 -23.88
C THR A 187 1.77 11.63 -22.89
N ARG A 188 2.12 12.82 -22.42
CA ARG A 188 1.21 13.67 -21.63
C ARG A 188 -0.03 14.04 -22.44
N ALA A 189 0.14 14.44 -23.70
CA ALA A 189 -0.99 14.78 -24.59
C ALA A 189 -1.91 13.58 -24.81
N ILE A 190 -1.34 12.36 -24.95
CA ILE A 190 -2.09 11.11 -25.04
C ILE A 190 -2.88 10.85 -23.75
N ALA A 191 -2.25 10.98 -22.58
CA ALA A 191 -2.89 10.81 -21.28
C ALA A 191 -4.07 11.78 -21.08
N GLN A 192 -3.88 13.05 -21.43
CA GLN A 192 -4.92 14.08 -21.37
C GLN A 192 -6.08 13.80 -22.32
N GLN A 193 -5.78 13.33 -23.55
CA GLN A 193 -6.82 12.96 -24.51
C GLN A 193 -7.62 11.74 -24.04
N LEU A 194 -6.95 10.72 -23.50
CA LEU A 194 -7.64 9.57 -22.93
C LEU A 194 -8.56 9.97 -21.76
N ALA A 195 -8.05 10.77 -20.83
CA ALA A 195 -8.83 11.30 -19.71
C ALA A 195 -10.08 12.08 -20.18
N LYS A 196 -9.92 12.93 -21.21
CA LYS A 196 -11.03 13.65 -21.84
C LYS A 196 -12.07 12.68 -22.42
N GLN A 197 -11.64 11.62 -23.09
CA GLN A 197 -12.56 10.63 -23.66
C GLN A 197 -13.27 9.81 -22.57
N LEU A 198 -12.59 9.45 -21.50
CA LEU A 198 -13.20 8.79 -20.34
C LEU A 198 -14.23 9.68 -19.65
N SER A 199 -13.90 10.96 -19.44
CA SER A 199 -14.83 11.94 -18.87
C SER A 199 -16.09 12.13 -19.71
N LYS A 200 -15.97 12.20 -21.03
CA LYS A 200 -17.13 12.24 -21.97
C LYS A 200 -18.05 11.03 -21.85
N ARG A 201 -17.51 9.87 -21.40
CA ARG A 201 -18.23 8.61 -21.17
C ARG A 201 -18.78 8.48 -19.75
N GLY A 202 -18.69 9.56 -18.96
CA GLY A 202 -19.22 9.63 -17.60
C GLY A 202 -18.33 8.97 -16.54
N VAL A 203 -17.04 8.70 -16.82
CA VAL A 203 -16.10 8.32 -15.77
C VAL A 203 -15.74 9.58 -14.97
N THR A 204 -16.09 9.60 -13.68
CA THR A 204 -15.90 10.76 -12.78
C THR A 204 -14.60 10.69 -11.99
N ASP A 205 -14.18 9.48 -11.63
CA ASP A 205 -12.98 9.26 -10.84
C ASP A 205 -11.79 8.94 -11.74
N ILE A 206 -11.10 9.98 -12.17
CA ILE A 206 -9.91 9.91 -13.02
C ILE A 206 -8.75 10.59 -12.29
N LYS A 207 -7.68 9.85 -12.05
CA LYS A 207 -6.41 10.36 -11.53
C LYS A 207 -5.36 10.32 -12.63
N ILE A 208 -4.56 11.36 -12.75
CA ILE A 208 -3.50 11.45 -13.77
C ILE A 208 -2.20 11.82 -13.09
N TYR A 209 -1.16 10.98 -13.27
CA TYR A 209 0.14 11.14 -12.65
C TYR A 209 1.28 11.08 -13.65
N ASP A 210 2.21 12.02 -13.55
CA ASP A 210 3.52 11.96 -14.21
C ASP A 210 4.48 11.18 -13.30
N VAL A 211 4.82 9.95 -13.67
CA VAL A 211 5.71 9.08 -12.89
C VAL A 211 7.14 9.63 -12.72
N SER A 212 7.50 10.66 -13.51
CA SER A 212 8.79 11.32 -13.38
C SER A 212 8.79 12.46 -12.35
N LYS A 213 7.62 12.84 -11.84
CA LYS A 213 7.42 14.01 -10.97
C LYS A 213 6.70 13.70 -9.67
N THR A 214 5.94 12.61 -9.65
CA THR A 214 5.16 12.19 -8.49
C THR A 214 5.88 11.03 -7.82
N ASN A 215 6.05 11.09 -6.50
CA ASN A 215 6.57 9.96 -5.76
C ASN A 215 5.66 8.75 -5.98
N PRO A 216 6.21 7.57 -6.36
CA PRO A 216 5.40 6.40 -6.72
C PRO A 216 4.46 5.94 -5.62
N SER A 217 4.76 6.20 -4.34
CA SER A 217 3.90 5.82 -3.22
C SER A 217 2.47 6.37 -3.33
N TYR A 218 2.28 7.57 -3.88
CA TYR A 218 0.95 8.15 -4.12
C TYR A 218 0.22 7.46 -5.27
N ILE A 219 0.96 7.18 -6.35
CA ILE A 219 0.39 6.51 -7.53
C ILE A 219 -0.04 5.09 -7.19
N ILE A 220 0.78 4.38 -6.40
CA ILE A 220 0.50 3.03 -5.91
C ILE A 220 -0.74 3.02 -5.03
N ALA A 221 -0.88 3.96 -4.08
CA ALA A 221 -2.05 4.05 -3.22
C ALA A 221 -3.35 4.23 -4.02
N ASP A 222 -3.33 5.08 -5.04
CA ASP A 222 -4.48 5.26 -5.93
C ASP A 222 -4.68 4.07 -6.89
N ALA A 223 -3.61 3.42 -7.36
CA ALA A 223 -3.74 2.19 -8.15
C ALA A 223 -4.42 1.06 -7.37
N TRP A 224 -4.20 0.98 -6.05
CA TRP A 224 -4.92 0.07 -5.15
C TRP A 224 -6.38 0.45 -4.96
N LYS A 225 -6.66 1.76 -4.88
CA LYS A 225 -8.00 2.30 -4.65
C LYS A 225 -8.94 2.06 -5.80
N TYR A 226 -8.46 2.28 -7.04
CA TYR A 226 -9.30 2.31 -8.23
C TYR A 226 -9.21 1.01 -9.03
N THR A 227 -10.30 0.68 -9.71
CA THR A 227 -10.44 -0.57 -10.48
C THR A 227 -9.49 -0.71 -11.65
N ASN A 228 -9.09 0.40 -12.27
CA ASN A 228 -8.34 0.40 -13.52
C ASN A 228 -7.06 1.23 -13.44
N LEU A 229 -5.98 0.70 -13.99
CA LEU A 229 -4.70 1.37 -14.16
C LEU A 229 -4.38 1.47 -15.66
N VAL A 230 -4.01 2.66 -16.12
CA VAL A 230 -3.47 2.88 -17.46
C VAL A 230 -2.01 3.27 -17.35
N THR A 231 -1.12 2.59 -18.06
CA THR A 231 0.28 2.95 -18.16
C THR A 231 0.61 3.48 -19.55
N ILE A 232 1.25 4.67 -19.59
CA ILE A 232 1.60 5.35 -20.85
C ILE A 232 3.06 5.77 -20.81
N ALA A 233 3.91 5.25 -21.69
CA ALA A 233 5.33 5.57 -21.66
C ALA A 233 5.99 5.59 -23.03
N PRO A 234 7.02 6.44 -23.23
CA PRO A 234 7.82 6.42 -24.43
C PRO A 234 8.88 5.32 -24.40
N THR A 235 9.28 4.90 -25.57
CA THR A 235 10.51 4.12 -25.77
C THR A 235 11.72 5.01 -25.49
N TYR A 236 12.62 4.54 -24.63
CA TYR A 236 13.86 5.19 -24.27
C TYR A 236 15.04 4.19 -24.41
N ASN A 237 16.05 4.54 -25.17
CA ASN A 237 17.22 3.68 -25.41
C ASN A 237 16.84 2.23 -25.82
N LEU A 238 15.88 2.10 -26.74
CA LEU A 238 15.35 0.82 -27.23
C LEU A 238 14.65 -0.03 -26.15
N ASN A 239 14.27 0.56 -25.04
CA ASN A 239 13.57 -0.10 -23.94
C ASN A 239 12.45 0.80 -23.36
N LEU A 240 11.86 0.42 -22.25
CA LEU A 240 10.88 1.21 -21.52
C LEU A 240 11.53 2.44 -20.87
N TYR A 241 10.79 3.52 -20.73
CA TYR A 241 11.20 4.72 -20.01
C TYR A 241 11.45 4.41 -18.53
N LEU A 242 12.65 4.73 -18.02
CA LEU A 242 13.17 4.25 -16.73
C LEU A 242 12.23 4.53 -15.53
N THR A 243 11.59 5.70 -15.48
CA THR A 243 10.70 6.00 -14.35
C THR A 243 9.40 5.18 -14.39
N MET A 244 8.93 4.80 -15.57
CA MET A 244 7.82 3.87 -15.73
C MET A 244 8.25 2.43 -15.37
N GLU A 245 9.43 2.02 -15.79
CA GLU A 245 10.03 0.74 -15.43
C GLU A 245 10.10 0.57 -13.91
N ASN A 246 10.64 1.60 -13.21
CA ASN A 246 10.72 1.60 -11.75
C ASN A 246 9.32 1.53 -11.10
N PHE A 247 8.35 2.29 -11.60
CA PHE A 247 6.98 2.25 -11.08
C PHE A 247 6.35 0.85 -11.20
N ILE A 248 6.53 0.19 -12.36
CA ILE A 248 6.02 -1.18 -12.57
C ILE A 248 6.75 -2.17 -11.64
N HIS A 249 8.05 -2.03 -11.44
CA HIS A 249 8.82 -2.86 -10.51
C HIS A 249 8.37 -2.67 -9.05
N GLU A 250 8.04 -1.45 -8.63
CA GLU A 250 7.49 -1.22 -7.28
C GLU A 250 6.10 -1.86 -7.11
N LEU A 251 5.21 -1.73 -8.09
CA LEU A 251 3.92 -2.44 -8.09
C LEU A 251 4.11 -3.96 -7.93
N LYS A 252 5.04 -4.56 -8.69
CA LYS A 252 5.38 -5.97 -8.60
C LYS A 252 5.93 -6.34 -7.21
N ALA A 253 6.86 -5.53 -6.67
CA ALA A 253 7.46 -5.77 -5.37
C ALA A 253 6.43 -5.76 -4.23
N LEU A 254 5.37 -4.97 -4.37
CA LEU A 254 4.25 -4.85 -3.43
C LEU A 254 3.13 -5.88 -3.67
N ASN A 255 3.31 -6.78 -4.65
CA ASN A 255 2.32 -7.81 -4.98
C ASN A 255 0.97 -7.25 -5.48
N PHE A 256 1.01 -6.11 -6.19
CA PHE A 256 -0.18 -5.54 -6.84
C PHE A 256 -0.83 -6.59 -7.74
N GLN A 257 -2.13 -6.80 -7.59
CA GLN A 257 -2.86 -7.87 -8.27
C GLN A 257 -4.37 -7.59 -8.32
N ASN A 258 -5.13 -8.44 -9.04
CA ASN A 258 -6.59 -8.39 -9.09
C ASN A 258 -7.14 -7.04 -9.59
N HIS A 259 -6.47 -6.45 -10.59
CA HIS A 259 -6.85 -5.16 -11.18
C HIS A 259 -6.90 -5.26 -12.71
N LYS A 260 -7.51 -4.24 -13.33
CA LYS A 260 -7.60 -4.11 -14.77
C LYS A 260 -6.57 -3.12 -15.27
N VAL A 261 -5.92 -3.43 -16.41
CA VAL A 261 -4.83 -2.62 -16.96
C VAL A 261 -5.07 -2.29 -18.43
N SER A 262 -4.69 -1.09 -18.85
CA SER A 262 -4.58 -0.69 -20.25
C SER A 262 -3.21 -0.06 -20.51
N ILE A 263 -2.67 -0.21 -21.72
CA ILE A 263 -1.27 0.09 -22.02
C ILE A 263 -1.17 0.91 -23.30
N ILE A 264 -0.40 2.01 -23.25
CA ILE A 264 -0.06 2.81 -24.41
C ILE A 264 1.45 3.04 -24.46
N GLY A 265 2.10 2.56 -25.49
CA GLY A 265 3.46 2.90 -25.84
C GLY A 265 3.53 4.13 -26.74
N ASN A 266 4.69 4.78 -26.75
CA ASN A 266 5.01 5.84 -27.69
C ASN A 266 6.45 5.67 -28.19
N HIS A 267 6.66 5.92 -29.48
CA HIS A 267 7.98 5.77 -30.11
C HIS A 267 8.13 6.70 -31.31
N SER A 268 9.35 6.88 -31.81
CA SER A 268 9.61 7.52 -33.12
C SER A 268 10.14 6.51 -34.14
N TRP A 269 11.38 6.02 -33.96
CA TRP A 269 12.05 5.12 -34.91
C TRP A 269 12.07 3.66 -34.48
N ALA A 270 11.89 3.38 -33.18
CA ALA A 270 11.89 2.02 -32.64
C ALA A 270 10.83 1.91 -31.53
N SER A 271 10.01 0.86 -31.65
CA SER A 271 8.94 0.55 -30.69
C SER A 271 9.40 -0.52 -29.72
N ALA A 272 9.49 -0.20 -28.43
CA ALA A 272 9.78 -1.15 -27.37
C ALA A 272 8.83 -1.01 -26.16
N ALA A 273 8.53 0.21 -25.74
CA ALA A 273 7.82 0.47 -24.49
C ALA A 273 6.50 -0.30 -24.33
N MET A 274 5.64 -0.32 -25.33
CA MET A 274 4.37 -1.05 -25.29
C MET A 274 4.60 -2.54 -25.04
N LYS A 275 5.48 -3.17 -25.82
CA LYS A 275 5.78 -4.60 -25.70
C LYS A 275 6.37 -4.96 -24.34
N THR A 276 7.27 -4.10 -23.82
CA THR A 276 7.87 -4.30 -22.49
C THR A 276 6.83 -4.21 -21.38
N MET A 277 5.94 -3.21 -21.41
CA MET A 277 4.87 -3.08 -20.42
C MET A 277 3.89 -4.26 -20.48
N VAL A 278 3.49 -4.70 -21.68
CA VAL A 278 2.64 -5.89 -21.86
C VAL A 278 3.31 -7.12 -21.26
N ALA A 279 4.58 -7.35 -21.58
CA ALA A 279 5.33 -8.49 -21.05
C ALA A 279 5.41 -8.48 -19.52
N HIS A 280 5.60 -7.31 -18.89
CA HIS A 280 5.56 -7.19 -17.44
C HIS A 280 4.19 -7.59 -16.88
N PHE A 281 3.09 -7.00 -17.36
CA PHE A 281 1.77 -7.28 -16.80
C PHE A 281 1.29 -8.71 -17.05
N GLU A 282 1.69 -9.35 -18.14
CA GLU A 282 1.35 -10.74 -18.43
C GLU A 282 2.18 -11.76 -17.64
N ASN A 283 3.46 -11.47 -17.39
CA ASN A 283 4.38 -12.47 -16.83
C ASN A 283 4.73 -12.26 -15.35
N ASP A 284 4.67 -11.02 -14.87
CA ASP A 284 5.18 -10.65 -13.55
C ASP A 284 4.08 -10.44 -12.49
N PHE A 285 2.83 -10.30 -12.91
CA PHE A 285 1.72 -10.00 -12.03
C PHE A 285 0.70 -11.13 -11.98
N LYS A 286 0.00 -11.21 -10.86
CA LYS A 286 -1.06 -12.18 -10.65
C LYS A 286 -2.41 -11.53 -10.83
N ASP A 287 -3.36 -12.24 -11.48
CA ASP A 287 -4.75 -11.81 -11.61
C ASP A 287 -4.89 -10.38 -12.18
N ILE A 288 -4.05 -10.02 -13.14
CA ILE A 288 -4.17 -8.78 -13.93
C ILE A 288 -4.83 -9.11 -15.26
N GLU A 289 -5.79 -8.29 -15.67
CA GLU A 289 -6.44 -8.37 -16.97
C GLU A 289 -6.14 -7.13 -17.80
N ILE A 290 -5.61 -7.32 -19.01
CA ILE A 290 -5.46 -6.23 -19.98
C ILE A 290 -6.79 -6.09 -20.71
N VAL A 291 -7.53 -5.01 -20.41
CA VAL A 291 -8.94 -4.84 -20.82
C VAL A 291 -9.15 -4.16 -22.18
N SER A 292 -8.09 -3.68 -22.79
CA SER A 292 -8.12 -3.06 -24.11
C SER A 292 -6.94 -3.53 -24.95
N GLN A 293 -7.05 -3.46 -26.26
CA GLN A 293 -5.91 -3.70 -27.11
C GLN A 293 -4.80 -2.68 -26.78
N PRO A 294 -3.56 -3.12 -26.47
CA PRO A 294 -2.45 -2.21 -26.26
C PRO A 294 -2.18 -1.35 -27.49
N LEU A 295 -1.98 -0.05 -27.29
CA LEU A 295 -1.71 0.90 -28.37
C LEU A 295 -0.23 1.27 -28.42
N ASP A 296 0.27 1.58 -29.62
CA ASP A 296 1.62 2.07 -29.84
C ASP A 296 1.62 3.26 -30.79
N ILE A 297 1.68 4.47 -30.23
CA ILE A 297 1.49 5.72 -30.97
C ILE A 297 2.83 6.27 -31.44
N LYS A 298 2.92 6.60 -32.74
CA LYS A 298 4.16 7.09 -33.35
C LYS A 298 4.28 8.61 -33.21
N SER A 299 5.28 9.05 -32.42
CA SER A 299 5.64 10.45 -32.20
C SER A 299 4.52 11.26 -31.53
N SER A 300 4.02 12.32 -32.15
CA SER A 300 2.89 13.10 -31.62
C SER A 300 1.55 12.42 -31.93
N LEU A 301 0.58 12.65 -31.05
CA LEU A 301 -0.81 12.24 -31.28
C LEU A 301 -1.37 12.99 -32.49
N LYS A 302 -1.98 12.26 -33.43
CA LYS A 302 -2.58 12.78 -34.66
C LYS A 302 -4.07 12.51 -34.66
N GLU A 303 -4.79 13.17 -35.62
CA GLU A 303 -6.23 12.98 -35.79
C GLU A 303 -6.60 11.51 -36.08
N GLU A 304 -5.76 10.80 -36.86
CA GLU A 304 -5.94 9.37 -37.19
C GLU A 304 -5.81 8.44 -35.96
N ASP A 305 -5.14 8.88 -34.87
CA ASP A 305 -4.98 8.13 -33.63
C ASP A 305 -6.19 8.29 -32.69
N ILE A 306 -7.01 9.33 -32.88
CA ILE A 306 -8.12 9.65 -31.97
C ILE A 306 -9.13 8.50 -31.87
N PRO A 307 -9.56 7.86 -32.97
CA PRO A 307 -10.48 6.71 -32.87
C PRO A 307 -9.93 5.55 -32.04
N LEU A 308 -8.63 5.31 -32.04
CA LEU A 308 -7.99 4.27 -31.22
C LEU A 308 -8.09 4.60 -29.73
N ILE A 309 -7.85 5.87 -29.36
CA ILE A 309 -7.99 6.37 -27.97
C ILE A 309 -9.46 6.31 -27.53
N GLU A 310 -10.41 6.63 -28.42
CA GLU A 310 -11.84 6.54 -28.15
C GLU A 310 -12.27 5.09 -27.90
N LYS A 311 -11.82 4.15 -28.73
CA LYS A 311 -12.08 2.72 -28.54
C LYS A 311 -11.53 2.21 -27.22
N MET A 312 -10.28 2.56 -26.86
CA MET A 312 -9.69 2.22 -25.57
C MET A 312 -10.52 2.80 -24.41
N ALA A 313 -10.98 4.04 -24.52
CA ALA A 313 -11.84 4.65 -23.52
C ALA A 313 -13.19 3.91 -23.37
N ASP A 314 -13.76 3.38 -24.45
CA ASP A 314 -14.97 2.54 -24.42
C ASP A 314 -14.68 1.22 -23.67
N ASP A 315 -13.58 0.56 -23.97
CA ASP A 315 -13.19 -0.70 -23.34
C ASP A 315 -12.93 -0.51 -21.82
N ILE A 316 -12.21 0.56 -21.44
CA ILE A 316 -11.98 0.92 -20.02
C ILE A 316 -13.32 1.20 -19.33
N LYS A 317 -14.20 1.99 -19.93
CA LYS A 317 -15.52 2.31 -19.36
C LYS A 317 -16.36 1.04 -19.15
N ALA A 318 -16.42 0.17 -20.14
CA ALA A 318 -17.10 -1.11 -20.03
C ALA A 318 -16.53 -1.97 -18.89
N SER A 319 -15.21 -2.00 -18.76
CA SER A 319 -14.53 -2.69 -17.68
C SER A 319 -14.88 -2.10 -16.29
N ILE A 320 -14.92 -0.77 -16.15
CA ILE A 320 -15.32 -0.09 -14.90
C ILE A 320 -16.77 -0.44 -14.53
N ASP A 321 -17.68 -0.42 -15.51
CA ASP A 321 -19.10 -0.70 -15.27
C ASP A 321 -19.35 -2.14 -14.84
N ALA A 322 -18.62 -3.09 -15.44
CA ALA A 322 -18.76 -4.51 -15.17
C ALA A 322 -18.25 -4.94 -13.78
N GLN A 323 -17.47 -4.09 -13.10
CA GLN A 323 -16.93 -4.45 -11.78
C GLN A 323 -17.94 -4.21 -10.66
N GLU A 324 -18.06 -5.18 -9.77
CA GLU A 324 -18.77 -5.05 -8.50
C GLU A 324 -17.76 -4.66 -7.41
N ILE A 325 -18.01 -3.53 -6.75
CA ILE A 325 -17.26 -3.12 -5.55
C ILE A 325 -17.97 -3.73 -4.34
N LYS A 326 -17.26 -4.56 -3.60
CA LYS A 326 -17.77 -5.26 -2.41
C LYS A 326 -17.58 -4.44 -1.14
#